data_b4c108c111fcda85295889d9b4d433b8
#
_entry.id   b4c108c111fcda85295889d9b4d433b8
#
_cell.length_a   1.000
_cell.length_b   1.000
_cell.length_c   1.000
_cell.angle_alpha   90.00
_cell.angle_beta   90.00
_cell.angle_gamma   90.00
#
_symmetry.space_group_name_H-M   'P 1'
#
loop_
_entity.id
_entity.type
_entity.pdbx_description
1 polymer ?
#
loop_
_entity_poly.entity_id
_entity_poly.type
_entity_poly.pdbx_seq_one_letter_code
_entity_poly.pdbx_strand_id
1 'polypeptide(L)'
;MLVGGRGDDAEYARIERLTAASDVPVTLAGRLESDELVRAYRSSDVFVLPSFYEGLPLVTIEALACGCKVVATDLPGVRPWMEAMLPGAPVTWVAPPRMTDVDTPEAADLPLFERALADAIAQALAAPPSTFEPSAVSWEACLGRILKVVDLLEGGSYG
;
A
#
# COMPACT_ATOMS: atom_id res chain seq x y z
N MET A 1 6.08 12.53 -3.42
CA MET A 1 6.56 11.91 -4.67
C MET A 1 5.49 10.95 -5.17
N LEU A 2 5.20 10.95 -6.47
CA LEU A 2 4.33 9.98 -7.14
C LEU A 2 5.20 9.04 -7.97
N VAL A 3 5.02 7.72 -7.80
CA VAL A 3 5.76 6.68 -8.50
C VAL A 3 4.78 5.83 -9.29
N GLY A 4 5.06 5.60 -10.56
CA GLY A 4 4.21 4.78 -11.41
C GLY A 4 4.50 4.99 -12.89
N GLY A 5 4.09 4.03 -13.71
CA GLY A 5 4.20 4.16 -15.15
C GLY A 5 3.23 5.20 -15.73
N ARG A 6 3.53 5.65 -16.91
CA ARG A 6 2.65 6.50 -17.69
C ARG A 6 1.52 5.61 -18.25
N GLY A 7 0.31 5.81 -17.78
CA GLY A 7 -0.88 5.14 -18.28
C GLY A 7 -1.50 5.86 -19.49
N ASP A 8 -2.74 6.29 -19.37
CA ASP A 8 -3.42 7.13 -20.36
C ASP A 8 -2.79 8.52 -20.44
N ASP A 9 -2.51 9.00 -21.65
CA ASP A 9 -1.81 10.29 -21.87
C ASP A 9 -2.65 11.49 -21.41
N ALA A 10 -3.98 11.45 -21.52
CA ALA A 10 -4.85 12.56 -21.12
C ALA A 10 -4.92 12.64 -19.59
N GLU A 11 -4.97 11.49 -18.91
CA GLU A 11 -4.95 11.41 -17.46
C GLU A 11 -3.59 11.83 -16.91
N TYR A 12 -2.49 11.40 -17.51
CA TYR A 12 -1.16 11.83 -17.13
C TYR A 12 -0.98 13.34 -17.26
N ALA A 13 -1.43 13.93 -18.37
CA ALA A 13 -1.40 15.38 -18.55
C ALA A 13 -2.28 16.12 -17.52
N ARG A 14 -3.35 15.51 -17.02
CA ARG A 14 -4.13 16.05 -15.91
C ARG A 14 -3.33 16.03 -14.61
N ILE A 15 -2.64 14.94 -14.31
CA ILE A 15 -1.76 14.84 -13.13
C ILE A 15 -0.65 15.90 -13.19
N GLU A 16 0.01 16.06 -14.34
CA GLU A 16 1.03 17.11 -14.52
C GLU A 16 0.50 18.51 -14.22
N ARG A 17 -0.71 18.83 -14.70
CA ARG A 17 -1.34 20.13 -14.39
C ARG A 17 -1.66 20.30 -12.91
N LEU A 18 -2.19 19.26 -12.26
CA LEU A 18 -2.51 19.30 -10.83
C LEU A 18 -1.24 19.44 -9.98
N THR A 19 -0.18 18.73 -10.33
CA THR A 19 1.11 18.84 -9.61
C THR A 19 1.75 20.21 -9.80
N ALA A 20 1.66 20.79 -11.00
CA ALA A 20 2.17 22.14 -11.28
C ALA A 20 1.39 23.26 -10.55
N ALA A 21 0.11 23.02 -10.27
CA ALA A 21 -0.76 23.93 -9.52
C ALA A 21 -0.73 23.71 -8.00
N SER A 22 0.02 22.73 -7.51
CA SER A 22 0.09 22.38 -6.08
C SER A 22 0.97 23.36 -5.30
N ASP A 23 0.50 23.80 -4.14
CA ASP A 23 1.26 24.63 -3.19
C ASP A 23 2.39 23.86 -2.49
N VAL A 24 2.39 22.51 -2.59
CA VAL A 24 3.43 21.65 -2.04
C VAL A 24 4.25 21.03 -3.16
N PRO A 25 5.57 20.82 -2.97
CA PRO A 25 6.41 20.17 -3.98
C PRO A 25 5.95 18.75 -4.28
N VAL A 26 5.58 18.46 -5.52
CA VAL A 26 5.23 17.12 -5.99
C VAL A 26 6.23 16.70 -7.07
N THR A 27 6.87 15.54 -6.87
CA THR A 27 7.77 14.92 -7.84
C THR A 27 7.05 13.79 -8.55
N LEU A 28 7.02 13.84 -9.88
CA LEU A 28 6.58 12.70 -10.72
C LEU A 28 7.83 11.90 -11.08
N ALA A 29 8.05 10.78 -10.40
CA ALA A 29 9.26 9.96 -10.56
C ALA A 29 9.18 8.99 -11.74
N GLY A 30 7.98 8.80 -12.31
CA GLY A 30 7.78 7.77 -13.32
C GLY A 30 7.92 6.36 -12.74
N ARG A 31 8.21 5.40 -13.60
CA ARG A 31 8.50 4.02 -13.18
C ARG A 31 9.92 3.96 -12.62
N LEU A 32 10.05 3.41 -11.43
CA LEU A 32 11.35 3.16 -10.78
C LEU A 32 11.71 1.67 -10.88
N GLU A 33 12.99 1.40 -11.05
CA GLU A 33 13.55 0.06 -10.91
C GLU A 33 13.65 -0.33 -9.42
N SER A 34 13.79 -1.64 -9.14
CA SER A 34 13.69 -2.17 -7.78
C SER A 34 14.60 -1.45 -6.78
N ASP A 35 15.85 -1.19 -7.13
CA ASP A 35 16.80 -0.50 -6.25
C ASP A 35 16.44 0.97 -5.99
N GLU A 36 15.87 1.62 -7.00
CA GLU A 36 15.39 3.01 -6.89
C GLU A 36 14.13 3.07 -6.03
N LEU A 37 13.25 2.09 -6.19
CA LEU A 37 12.02 1.97 -5.40
C LEU A 37 12.35 1.74 -3.92
N VAL A 38 13.29 0.86 -3.60
CA VAL A 38 13.77 0.63 -2.23
C VAL A 38 14.36 1.92 -1.64
N ARG A 39 15.15 2.68 -2.42
CA ARG A 39 15.68 3.98 -1.96
C ARG A 39 14.56 4.98 -1.71
N ALA A 40 13.54 5.01 -2.57
CA ALA A 40 12.37 5.86 -2.41
C ALA A 40 11.61 5.53 -1.12
N TYR A 41 11.33 4.27 -0.85
CA TYR A 41 10.70 3.85 0.40
C TYR A 41 11.52 4.25 1.62
N ARG A 42 12.84 3.95 1.63
CA ARG A 42 13.73 4.25 2.77
C ARG A 42 13.91 5.73 3.06
N SER A 43 13.64 6.59 2.07
CA SER A 43 13.68 8.05 2.21
C SER A 43 12.31 8.66 2.51
N SER A 44 11.28 7.85 2.69
CA SER A 44 9.90 8.29 2.91
C SER A 44 9.40 7.90 4.30
N ASP A 45 8.71 8.80 4.98
CA ASP A 45 8.09 8.53 6.27
C ASP A 45 6.76 7.78 6.13
N VAL A 46 6.03 8.05 5.04
CA VAL A 46 4.69 7.53 4.78
C VAL A 46 4.58 7.07 3.33
N PHE A 47 4.11 5.85 3.15
CA PHE A 47 3.66 5.32 1.86
C PHE A 47 2.13 5.39 1.78
N VAL A 48 1.61 5.87 0.64
CA VAL A 48 0.16 6.03 0.43
C VAL A 48 -0.30 5.19 -0.75
N LEU A 49 -1.29 4.32 -0.52
CA LEU A 49 -1.93 3.50 -1.55
C LEU A 49 -3.45 3.72 -1.55
N PRO A 50 -3.96 4.74 -2.27
CA PRO A 50 -5.38 5.08 -2.28
C PRO A 50 -6.15 4.31 -3.37
N SER A 51 -5.78 3.08 -3.64
CA SER A 51 -6.42 2.24 -4.66
C SER A 51 -7.86 1.90 -4.27
N PHE A 52 -8.73 1.76 -5.26
CA PHE A 52 -10.11 1.30 -5.08
C PHE A 52 -10.28 -0.20 -5.37
N TYR A 53 -9.28 -0.81 -5.98
CA TYR A 53 -9.22 -2.24 -6.22
C TYR A 53 -7.79 -2.75 -6.08
N GLU A 54 -7.60 -3.80 -5.31
CA GLU A 54 -6.33 -4.50 -5.13
C GLU A 54 -6.57 -5.99 -4.91
N GLY A 55 -5.63 -6.81 -5.39
CA GLY A 55 -5.52 -8.20 -4.97
C GLY A 55 -4.72 -8.28 -3.67
N LEU A 56 -3.42 -8.48 -3.79
CA LEU A 56 -2.48 -8.37 -2.68
C LEU A 56 -1.45 -7.29 -3.02
N PRO A 57 -1.51 -6.10 -2.39
CA PRO A 57 -0.63 -4.99 -2.71
C PRO A 57 0.77 -5.23 -2.14
N LEU A 58 1.65 -5.93 -2.87
CA LEU A 58 3.03 -6.21 -2.45
C LEU A 58 3.80 -4.93 -2.13
N VAL A 59 3.53 -3.84 -2.84
CA VAL A 59 4.12 -2.51 -2.60
C VAL A 59 3.91 -2.00 -1.17
N THR A 60 2.80 -2.38 -0.53
CA THR A 60 2.53 -2.06 0.88
C THR A 60 3.47 -2.82 1.82
N ILE A 61 3.70 -4.10 1.53
CA ILE A 61 4.62 -4.95 2.30
C ILE A 61 6.06 -4.44 2.14
N GLU A 62 6.45 -4.09 0.91
CA GLU A 62 7.76 -3.53 0.59
C GLU A 62 8.00 -2.19 1.33
N ALA A 63 7.00 -1.31 1.34
CA ALA A 63 7.07 -0.04 2.06
C ALA A 63 7.22 -0.26 3.58
N LEU A 64 6.44 -1.17 4.17
CA LEU A 64 6.56 -1.55 5.59
C LEU A 64 7.95 -2.13 5.90
N ALA A 65 8.49 -2.99 5.02
CA ALA A 65 9.82 -3.57 5.15
C ALA A 65 10.94 -2.52 5.08
N CYS A 66 10.68 -1.40 4.44
CA CYS A 66 11.59 -0.27 4.36
C CYS A 66 11.42 0.77 5.49
N GLY A 67 10.48 0.54 6.42
CA GLY A 67 10.25 1.38 7.60
C GLY A 67 9.17 2.45 7.41
N CYS A 68 8.48 2.48 6.27
CA CYS A 68 7.35 3.42 6.07
C CYS A 68 6.18 3.08 6.98
N LYS A 69 5.49 4.09 7.44
CA LYS A 69 4.08 3.97 7.84
C LYS A 69 3.21 3.95 6.59
N VAL A 70 2.09 3.27 6.64
CA VAL A 70 1.22 3.11 5.46
C VAL A 70 -0.11 3.80 5.68
N VAL A 71 -0.60 4.48 4.65
CA VAL A 71 -1.99 4.94 4.55
C VAL A 71 -2.60 4.25 3.32
N ALA A 72 -3.65 3.48 3.52
CA ALA A 72 -4.27 2.71 2.43
C ALA A 72 -5.79 2.72 2.52
N THR A 73 -6.44 2.50 1.40
CA THR A 73 -7.88 2.30 1.35
C THR A 73 -8.27 0.99 2.05
N ASP A 74 -9.32 1.03 2.88
CA ASP A 74 -9.85 -0.12 3.60
C ASP A 74 -10.64 -1.03 2.64
N LEU A 75 -9.90 -1.89 1.93
CA LEU A 75 -10.48 -2.84 0.99
C LEU A 75 -10.76 -4.18 1.67
N PRO A 76 -11.96 -4.79 1.44
CA PRO A 76 -12.40 -6.00 2.15
C PRO A 76 -11.45 -7.20 2.05
N GLY A 77 -10.73 -7.34 0.93
CA GLY A 77 -9.75 -8.43 0.72
C GLY A 77 -8.38 -8.14 1.32
N VAL A 78 -8.00 -6.86 1.43
CA VAL A 78 -6.64 -6.44 1.81
C VAL A 78 -6.49 -6.31 3.32
N ARG A 79 -7.35 -5.53 3.96
CA ARG A 79 -7.24 -5.26 5.40
C ARG A 79 -7.26 -6.52 6.27
N PRO A 80 -8.24 -7.44 6.14
CA PRO A 80 -8.26 -8.64 6.98
C PRO A 80 -7.02 -9.51 6.78
N TRP A 81 -6.51 -9.61 5.56
CA TRP A 81 -5.28 -10.34 5.27
C TRP A 81 -4.08 -9.69 5.94
N MET A 82 -3.93 -8.37 5.82
CA MET A 82 -2.81 -7.64 6.43
C MET A 82 -2.84 -7.73 7.96
N GLU A 83 -4.00 -7.56 8.59
CA GLU A 83 -4.15 -7.67 10.05
C GLU A 83 -3.81 -9.08 10.55
N ALA A 84 -4.13 -10.12 9.80
CA ALA A 84 -3.81 -11.50 10.14
C ALA A 84 -2.32 -11.85 9.93
N MET A 85 -1.72 -11.36 8.85
CA MET A 85 -0.35 -11.70 8.47
C MET A 85 0.71 -10.76 9.05
N LEU A 86 0.33 -9.52 9.33
CA LEU A 86 1.20 -8.45 9.81
C LEU A 86 0.57 -7.76 11.03
N PRO A 87 0.31 -8.48 12.12
CA PRO A 87 -0.32 -7.89 13.31
C PRO A 87 0.56 -6.75 13.86
N GLY A 88 -0.07 -5.60 14.11
CA GLY A 88 0.63 -4.41 14.60
C GLY A 88 1.35 -3.58 13.54
N ALA A 89 1.21 -3.91 12.25
CA ALA A 89 1.74 -3.07 11.17
C ALA A 89 1.18 -1.64 11.26
N PRO A 90 2.00 -0.61 11.08
CA PRO A 90 1.59 0.80 11.17
C PRO A 90 0.80 1.22 9.92
N VAL A 91 -0.41 0.71 9.78
CA VAL A 91 -1.33 1.01 8.68
C VAL A 91 -2.50 1.83 9.18
N THR A 92 -2.72 2.98 8.55
CA THR A 92 -3.92 3.80 8.74
C THR A 92 -4.87 3.51 7.57
N TRP A 93 -6.06 3.02 7.91
CA TRP A 93 -7.07 2.65 6.92
C TRP A 93 -8.04 3.79 6.66
N VAL A 94 -8.31 4.07 5.38
CA VAL A 94 -9.27 5.08 4.93
C VAL A 94 -10.44 4.37 4.27
N ALA A 95 -11.66 4.63 4.75
CA ALA A 95 -12.86 4.03 4.19
C ALA A 95 -13.01 4.41 2.70
N PRO A 96 -13.27 3.45 1.79
CA PRO A 96 -13.48 3.76 0.39
C PRO A 96 -14.76 4.58 0.17
N PRO A 97 -14.86 5.35 -0.92
CA PRO A 97 -16.12 5.93 -1.35
C PRO A 97 -17.09 4.80 -1.74
N ARG A 98 -18.37 5.11 -1.94
CA ARG A 98 -19.29 4.16 -2.58
C ARG A 98 -18.78 3.87 -3.99
N MET A 99 -18.90 2.63 -4.40
CA MET A 99 -18.42 2.16 -5.70
C MET A 99 -19.60 1.93 -6.66
N THR A 100 -19.47 2.40 -7.89
CA THR A 100 -20.43 2.11 -8.98
C THR A 100 -20.08 0.84 -9.72
N ASP A 101 -18.80 0.49 -9.76
CA ASP A 101 -18.24 -0.73 -10.32
C ASP A 101 -17.00 -1.12 -9.51
N VAL A 102 -16.32 -2.19 -9.88
CA VAL A 102 -15.19 -2.80 -9.15
C VAL A 102 -14.10 -1.79 -8.78
N ASP A 103 -13.79 -0.86 -9.69
CA ASP A 103 -12.73 0.15 -9.53
C ASP A 103 -13.20 1.59 -9.76
N THR A 104 -14.51 1.79 -9.91
CA THR A 104 -15.08 3.09 -10.25
C THR A 104 -15.85 3.68 -9.07
N PRO A 105 -15.33 4.72 -8.42
CA PRO A 105 -15.99 5.36 -7.29
C PRO A 105 -17.12 6.29 -7.73
N GLU A 106 -18.11 6.47 -6.84
CA GLU A 106 -19.09 7.55 -6.96
C GLU A 106 -18.41 8.91 -6.89
N ALA A 107 -18.51 9.70 -7.95
CA ALA A 107 -17.85 11.00 -8.04
C ALA A 107 -18.26 11.97 -6.91
N ALA A 108 -19.49 11.86 -6.42
CA ALA A 108 -20.00 12.69 -5.34
C ALA A 108 -19.32 12.42 -3.98
N ASP A 109 -18.77 11.22 -3.78
CA ASP A 109 -18.11 10.81 -2.53
C ASP A 109 -16.60 11.10 -2.52
N LEU A 110 -15.99 11.35 -3.69
CA LEU A 110 -14.55 11.62 -3.81
C LEU A 110 -14.06 12.77 -2.93
N PRO A 111 -14.73 13.93 -2.83
CA PRO A 111 -14.24 15.02 -1.98
C PRO A 111 -14.19 14.66 -0.49
N LEU A 112 -15.04 13.74 -0.02
CA LEU A 112 -15.01 13.26 1.35
C LEU A 112 -13.85 12.27 1.55
N PHE A 113 -13.67 11.37 0.60
CA PHE A 113 -12.54 10.42 0.60
C PHE A 113 -11.19 11.14 0.55
N GLU A 114 -11.04 12.14 -0.32
CA GLU A 114 -9.80 12.94 -0.44
C GLU A 114 -9.45 13.64 0.86
N ARG A 115 -10.44 14.21 1.57
CA ARG A 115 -10.22 14.82 2.89
C ARG A 115 -9.81 13.79 3.93
N ALA A 116 -10.51 12.65 4.00
CA ALA A 116 -10.16 11.58 4.93
C ALA A 116 -8.75 11.03 4.67
N LEU A 117 -8.36 10.92 3.40
CA LEU A 117 -7.03 10.53 2.98
C LEU A 117 -5.96 11.54 3.43
N ALA A 118 -6.22 12.83 3.23
CA ALA A 118 -5.33 13.90 3.67
C ALA A 118 -5.14 13.92 5.19
N ASP A 119 -6.23 13.77 5.96
CA ASP A 119 -6.21 13.68 7.42
C ASP A 119 -5.42 12.46 7.90
N ALA A 120 -5.60 11.30 7.26
CA ALA A 120 -4.86 10.07 7.55
C ALA A 120 -3.36 10.23 7.28
N ILE A 121 -2.98 10.88 6.18
CA ILE A 121 -1.57 11.19 5.86
C ILE A 121 -0.97 12.12 6.93
N ALA A 122 -1.68 13.18 7.30
CA ALA A 122 -1.23 14.12 8.33
C ALA A 122 -1.04 13.41 9.69
N GLN A 123 -1.97 12.54 10.06
CA GLN A 123 -1.87 11.72 11.28
C GLN A 123 -0.65 10.77 11.23
N ALA A 124 -0.46 10.08 10.10
CA ALA A 124 0.68 9.18 9.92
C ALA A 124 2.02 9.95 9.96
N LEU A 125 2.10 11.14 9.40
CA LEU A 125 3.30 11.99 9.46
C LEU A 125 3.60 12.45 10.90
N ALA A 126 2.59 12.77 11.69
CA ALA A 126 2.74 13.19 13.07
C ALA A 126 3.11 12.06 14.05
N ALA A 127 2.84 10.82 13.67
CA ALA A 127 3.17 9.65 14.48
C ALA A 127 4.69 9.39 14.53
N PRO A 128 5.23 8.80 15.62
CA PRO A 128 6.65 8.44 15.68
C PRO A 128 7.08 7.51 14.56
N PRO A 129 8.39 7.42 14.24
CA PRO A 129 8.92 6.48 13.26
C PRO A 129 8.48 5.04 13.57
N SER A 130 8.28 4.26 12.51
CA SER A 130 7.92 2.85 12.64
C SER A 130 9.12 2.02 13.11
N THR A 131 8.87 1.12 14.05
CA THR A 131 9.82 0.07 14.46
C THR A 131 9.31 -1.31 14.04
N PHE A 132 8.35 -1.36 13.13
CA PHE A 132 7.73 -2.60 12.68
C PHE A 132 8.68 -3.40 11.79
N GLU A 133 8.77 -4.70 12.04
CA GLU A 133 9.59 -5.66 11.29
C GLU A 133 8.70 -6.72 10.65
N PRO A 134 8.48 -6.70 9.33
CA PRO A 134 7.54 -7.60 8.65
C PRO A 134 8.14 -9.00 8.37
N SER A 135 8.82 -9.59 9.35
CA SER A 135 9.50 -10.90 9.19
C SER A 135 8.56 -12.05 8.79
N ALA A 136 7.28 -11.95 9.17
CA ALA A 136 6.28 -13.00 8.88
C ALA A 136 5.96 -13.17 7.39
N VAL A 137 6.31 -12.20 6.55
CA VAL A 137 6.06 -12.21 5.09
C VAL A 137 7.34 -12.26 4.27
N SER A 138 8.49 -12.55 4.89
CA SER A 138 9.72 -12.81 4.16
C SER A 138 9.59 -14.09 3.32
N TRP A 139 10.43 -14.23 2.29
CA TRP A 139 10.49 -15.45 1.48
C TRP A 139 10.85 -16.68 2.32
N GLU A 140 11.72 -16.54 3.32
CA GLU A 140 12.09 -17.60 4.27
C GLU A 140 10.89 -18.04 5.11
N ALA A 141 10.09 -17.09 5.61
CA ALA A 141 8.88 -17.40 6.38
C ALA A 141 7.80 -18.06 5.49
N CYS A 142 7.68 -17.65 4.24
CA CYS A 142 6.80 -18.26 3.26
C CYS A 142 7.22 -19.71 2.98
N LEU A 143 8.49 -19.93 2.68
CA LEU A 143 9.05 -21.26 2.45
C LEU A 143 8.87 -22.16 3.67
N GLY A 144 9.15 -21.65 4.87
CA GLY A 144 8.96 -22.40 6.11
C GLY A 144 7.51 -22.85 6.34
N ARG A 145 6.52 -22.06 5.91
CA ARG A 145 5.11 -22.46 5.95
C ARG A 145 4.79 -23.57 4.94
N ILE A 146 5.32 -23.46 3.73
CA ILE A 146 5.15 -24.47 2.67
C ILE A 146 5.74 -25.81 3.12
N LEU A 147 6.97 -25.80 3.64
CA LEU A 147 7.65 -27.02 4.12
C LEU A 147 6.86 -27.69 5.26
N LYS A 148 6.31 -26.92 6.21
CA LYS A 148 5.45 -27.49 7.26
C LYS A 148 4.21 -28.21 6.70
N VAL A 149 3.59 -27.69 5.63
CA VAL A 149 2.46 -28.36 4.98
C VAL A 149 2.93 -29.65 4.31
N VAL A 150 4.08 -29.65 3.64
CA VAL A 150 4.66 -30.85 3.03
C VAL A 150 4.95 -31.92 4.10
N ASP A 151 5.60 -31.55 5.20
CA ASP A 151 5.88 -32.46 6.32
C ASP A 151 4.59 -33.09 6.91
N LEU A 152 3.51 -32.31 7.02
CA LEU A 152 2.21 -32.79 7.49
C LEU A 152 1.58 -33.78 6.51
N LEU A 153 1.77 -33.59 5.21
CA LEU A 153 1.25 -34.49 4.17
C LEU A 153 2.09 -35.78 4.08
N GLU A 154 3.39 -35.71 4.28
CA GLU A 154 4.30 -36.87 4.26
C GLU A 154 4.24 -37.67 5.57
N GLY A 155 4.03 -36.99 6.72
CA GLY A 155 3.90 -37.63 8.05
C GLY A 155 2.53 -38.28 8.31
N GLY A 156 1.56 -37.98 7.50
CA GLY A 156 0.23 -38.63 7.52
C GLY A 156 0.30 -40.03 6.87
N SER A 157 0.84 -41.01 7.58
CA SER A 157 0.68 -42.45 7.26
C SER A 157 -0.81 -42.73 7.11
N TYR A 158 -1.23 -43.05 5.90
CA TYR A 158 -2.52 -43.71 5.70
C TYR A 158 -2.51 -45.06 6.42
N GLY A 159 -3.11 -45.10 7.62
CA GLY A 159 -3.46 -46.29 8.32
C GLY A 159 -4.88 -46.74 7.94
#